data_e33135b725c6530310cc16f6c15248f1
#
_entry.id   e33135b725c6530310cc16f6c15248f1
#
_cell.length_a   1.000
_cell.length_b   1.000
_cell.length_c   1.000
_cell.angle_alpha   90.00
_cell.angle_beta   90.00
_cell.angle_gamma   90.00
#
_symmetry.space_group_name_H-M   'P 1'
#
loop_
_entity.id
_entity.type
_entity.pdbx_description
1 polymer ?
#
loop_
_entity_poly.entity_id
_entity_poly.type
_entity_poly.pdbx_seq_one_letter_code
_entity_poly.pdbx_strand_id
1 'polypeptide(L)'
;MPRTSPRRSWLPAGLTALIAAGLLAPASAHAAIGTPDTGSHAYTAHLTIGDETNARGCSATLVAGDWLLSAKSCFPADTTAGAPKQPVKVTVGASTYNVGELAPRTDRDVILLRLDRPVTNATPVKLASAAPAADTAVTAVGHGRTKADWVPGKVHTASFKATATTTTTLTLEAAGQGNAICQGDAGGPVLNADGQLVALNSLSWQGGCLGTDPAETRTGAIAVRADDLREWILQTRALTAGWKTEALLQAGTTLYQGIRLAGGDWTGFTDVQTKAGDIGGIRTAAAAGINGDTHVLAVGNNARLFHTIRKADGTWGTFGDVGAVAGGLANLTQVSAVSIGHDLHVVAVADGRIFHTVRNATGHWTPFGDVAGAVGPIGKVTAVATASAGGQLQVTALSGGKAHHTVRNTTGQWTPWGDVVAATGSTTGPITSVAMAGAGNDAHIVIATDNNTRQYHAIRNGNGTWTPLGDLKGILGTVTAKSLSAATVDGELQLAVTTTGNKVLHTVRRTDRTWATTTEVTPQGVTAAPGAIAITGTL
;
A
#
# COMPACT_ATOMS: atom_id res chain seq x y z
N MET A 1 17.95 -84.77 -39.96
CA MET A 1 17.26 -86.03 -40.36
C MET A 1 16.49 -86.51 -39.17
N PRO A 2 15.32 -87.11 -39.27
CA PRO A 2 14.19 -86.78 -40.15
C PRO A 2 12.88 -86.48 -39.37
N ARG A 3 11.94 -85.78 -40.01
CA ARG A 3 10.57 -86.18 -40.38
C ARG A 3 9.65 -86.69 -39.24
N THR A 4 8.42 -86.28 -39.07
CA THR A 4 7.24 -86.21 -39.96
C THR A 4 6.03 -85.62 -39.24
N SER A 5 5.22 -84.82 -39.96
CA SER A 5 3.82 -84.49 -39.65
C SER A 5 2.86 -85.67 -39.90
N PRO A 6 1.53 -85.53 -39.98
CA PRO A 6 0.49 -84.84 -39.20
C PRO A 6 -0.67 -85.78 -38.81
N ARG A 7 -1.69 -85.36 -38.08
CA ARG A 7 -3.06 -85.80 -38.31
C ARG A 7 -4.15 -84.92 -37.68
N ARG A 8 -5.10 -84.62 -38.54
CA ARG A 8 -6.41 -84.00 -38.29
C ARG A 8 -7.32 -84.94 -37.43
N SER A 9 -8.22 -84.35 -36.65
CA SER A 9 -9.66 -84.58 -36.85
C SER A 9 -10.51 -84.01 -35.68
N TRP A 10 -11.50 -83.27 -36.08
CA TRP A 10 -12.91 -83.26 -35.68
C TRP A 10 -13.34 -82.51 -34.40
N LEU A 11 -14.12 -81.47 -34.65
CA LEU A 11 -15.10 -80.85 -33.74
C LEU A 11 -16.20 -81.79 -33.30
N PRO A 12 -16.82 -81.46 -32.13
CA PRO A 12 -18.19 -80.99 -32.25
C PRO A 12 -18.49 -79.69 -31.45
N ALA A 13 -19.47 -78.97 -31.97
CA ALA A 13 -20.06 -77.76 -31.44
C ALA A 13 -20.69 -77.98 -30.04
N GLY A 14 -20.33 -77.18 -29.09
CA GLY A 14 -21.00 -77.02 -27.79
C GLY A 14 -21.34 -75.58 -27.57
N LEU A 15 -22.63 -75.25 -27.61
CA LEU A 15 -23.20 -73.93 -27.22
C LEU A 15 -22.88 -73.70 -25.74
N THR A 16 -22.02 -72.69 -25.44
CA THR A 16 -21.86 -72.19 -24.09
C THR A 16 -22.33 -70.74 -24.06
N ALA A 17 -23.42 -70.50 -23.33
CA ALA A 17 -23.95 -69.19 -23.03
C ALA A 17 -22.92 -68.36 -22.25
N LEU A 18 -22.42 -67.24 -22.85
CA LEU A 18 -21.66 -66.23 -22.14
C LEU A 18 -22.62 -65.47 -21.21
N ILE A 19 -22.57 -65.79 -19.93
CA ILE A 19 -23.04 -64.88 -18.87
C ILE A 19 -22.01 -63.73 -18.81
N ALA A 20 -22.35 -62.60 -19.36
CA ALA A 20 -21.63 -61.34 -19.16
C ALA A 20 -21.84 -60.94 -17.67
N ALA A 21 -20.95 -61.38 -16.79
CA ALA A 21 -20.79 -60.75 -15.49
C ALA A 21 -20.19 -59.36 -15.73
N GLY A 22 -21.05 -58.36 -15.80
CA GLY A 22 -20.65 -56.95 -15.73
C GLY A 22 -19.90 -56.74 -14.42
N LEU A 23 -18.59 -56.61 -14.49
CA LEU A 23 -17.78 -56.01 -13.44
C LEU A 23 -18.30 -54.57 -13.26
N LEU A 24 -19.25 -54.36 -12.34
CA LEU A 24 -19.48 -53.12 -11.70
C LEU A 24 -18.17 -52.79 -10.95
N ALA A 25 -17.25 -52.10 -11.64
CA ALA A 25 -16.20 -51.38 -10.95
C ALA A 25 -16.94 -50.46 -9.96
N PRO A 26 -16.63 -50.52 -8.66
CA PRO A 26 -17.16 -49.50 -7.76
C PRO A 26 -16.70 -48.18 -8.33
N ALA A 27 -17.63 -47.33 -8.80
CA ALA A 27 -17.36 -45.95 -9.04
C ALA A 27 -16.76 -45.44 -7.73
N SER A 28 -15.51 -45.03 -7.77
CA SER A 28 -14.85 -44.39 -6.65
C SER A 28 -15.78 -43.26 -6.24
N ALA A 29 -16.55 -43.46 -5.17
CA ALA A 29 -17.31 -42.40 -4.58
C ALA A 29 -16.26 -41.38 -4.13
N HIS A 30 -16.05 -40.32 -4.92
CA HIS A 30 -15.31 -39.14 -4.51
C HIS A 30 -16.12 -38.53 -3.37
N ALA A 31 -15.76 -38.92 -2.17
CA ALA A 31 -16.35 -38.47 -0.93
C ALA A 31 -15.58 -37.23 -0.48
N ALA A 32 -15.63 -36.19 -1.27
CA ALA A 32 -15.19 -34.87 -0.82
C ALA A 32 -16.33 -33.89 -1.07
N ILE A 33 -16.64 -33.08 -0.11
CA ILE A 33 -17.45 -31.91 -0.30
C ILE A 33 -16.51 -30.89 -0.93
N GLY A 34 -16.44 -30.92 -2.25
CA GLY A 34 -15.47 -30.24 -3.07
C GLY A 34 -14.34 -31.13 -3.59
N THR A 35 -13.48 -30.59 -4.41
CA THR A 35 -12.33 -31.25 -5.03
C THR A 35 -11.04 -30.82 -4.33
N PRO A 36 -10.09 -31.73 -4.01
CA PRO A 36 -8.79 -31.34 -3.50
C PRO A 36 -8.09 -30.37 -4.47
N ASP A 37 -7.56 -29.28 -3.93
CA ASP A 37 -6.79 -28.32 -4.72
C ASP A 37 -5.44 -28.91 -5.12
N THR A 38 -5.03 -28.67 -6.36
CA THR A 38 -3.74 -29.12 -6.92
C THR A 38 -2.62 -28.09 -6.71
N GLY A 39 -2.82 -27.08 -5.85
CA GLY A 39 -1.84 -26.03 -5.55
C GLY A 39 -2.15 -24.68 -6.16
N SER A 40 -3.30 -24.54 -6.82
CA SER A 40 -3.72 -23.27 -7.47
C SER A 40 -4.08 -22.15 -6.49
N HIS A 41 -4.39 -22.51 -5.23
CA HIS A 41 -4.89 -21.59 -4.21
C HIS A 41 -3.93 -21.48 -3.01
N ALA A 42 -2.62 -21.39 -3.28
CA ALA A 42 -1.57 -21.34 -2.26
C ALA A 42 -1.71 -20.17 -1.25
N TYR A 43 -2.49 -19.14 -1.58
CA TYR A 43 -2.84 -18.04 -0.69
C TYR A 43 -3.94 -18.39 0.34
N THR A 44 -4.54 -19.57 0.25
CA THR A 44 -5.49 -20.07 1.26
C THR A 44 -4.71 -20.67 2.42
N ALA A 45 -4.93 -20.17 3.62
CA ALA A 45 -4.21 -20.56 4.81
C ALA A 45 -5.11 -21.30 5.79
N HIS A 46 -4.52 -22.25 6.53
CA HIS A 46 -5.14 -22.85 7.70
C HIS A 46 -4.89 -21.97 8.92
N LEU A 47 -5.95 -21.63 9.65
CA LEU A 47 -5.91 -20.79 10.84
C LEU A 47 -6.18 -21.66 12.08
N THR A 48 -5.30 -21.61 13.08
CA THR A 48 -5.46 -22.24 14.39
C THR A 48 -5.51 -21.18 15.47
N ILE A 49 -6.61 -21.12 16.22
CA ILE A 49 -6.88 -20.13 17.26
C ILE A 49 -7.00 -20.84 18.60
N GLY A 50 -6.18 -20.48 19.56
CA GLY A 50 -6.11 -21.12 20.89
C GLY A 50 -4.89 -22.01 21.06
N ASP A 51 -4.84 -22.69 22.19
CA ASP A 51 -3.79 -23.63 22.57
C ASP A 51 -4.14 -25.09 22.19
N GLU A 52 -3.25 -26.03 22.55
CA GLU A 52 -3.42 -27.46 22.24
C GLU A 52 -4.68 -28.09 22.83
N THR A 53 -5.26 -27.50 23.87
CA THR A 53 -6.42 -28.05 24.58
C THR A 53 -7.74 -27.49 24.06
N ASN A 54 -7.73 -26.28 23.48
CA ASN A 54 -8.93 -25.56 23.08
C ASN A 54 -8.80 -24.94 21.67
N ALA A 55 -8.01 -25.57 20.78
CA ALA A 55 -7.80 -25.04 19.43
C ALA A 55 -9.07 -25.06 18.59
N ARG A 56 -9.33 -23.97 17.89
CA ARG A 56 -10.35 -23.85 16.85
C ARG A 56 -9.68 -23.71 15.49
N GLY A 57 -10.09 -24.50 14.51
CA GLY A 57 -9.64 -24.42 13.12
C GLY A 57 -10.57 -23.55 12.28
N CYS A 58 -9.98 -22.67 11.46
CA CYS A 58 -10.64 -21.88 10.41
C CYS A 58 -9.73 -21.78 9.18
N SER A 59 -10.21 -21.08 8.17
CA SER A 59 -9.42 -20.70 7.00
C SER A 59 -9.10 -19.21 7.02
N ALA A 60 -8.10 -18.82 6.26
CA ALA A 60 -7.77 -17.41 6.03
C ALA A 60 -7.26 -17.24 4.60
N THR A 61 -7.25 -16.00 4.12
CA THR A 61 -6.92 -15.63 2.75
C THR A 61 -5.81 -14.58 2.73
N LEU A 62 -4.65 -14.89 2.16
CA LEU A 62 -3.52 -13.97 2.05
C LEU A 62 -3.85 -12.86 1.04
N VAL A 63 -3.88 -11.61 1.49
CA VAL A 63 -4.22 -10.42 0.68
C VAL A 63 -3.08 -9.42 0.52
N ALA A 64 -2.03 -9.55 1.34
CA ALA A 64 -0.76 -8.84 1.18
C ALA A 64 0.36 -9.68 1.81
N GLY A 65 1.63 -9.31 1.64
CA GLY A 65 2.76 -10.15 2.03
C GLY A 65 2.74 -10.67 3.47
N ASP A 66 2.24 -9.90 4.41
CA ASP A 66 2.14 -10.24 5.84
C ASP A 66 0.71 -10.07 6.39
N TRP A 67 -0.33 -9.99 5.52
CA TRP A 67 -1.70 -9.74 5.91
C TRP A 67 -2.68 -10.73 5.31
N LEU A 68 -3.57 -11.27 6.15
CA LEU A 68 -4.65 -12.15 5.75
C LEU A 68 -6.01 -11.63 6.18
N LEU A 69 -7.04 -11.94 5.38
CA LEU A 69 -8.43 -11.82 5.78
C LEU A 69 -8.93 -13.17 6.32
N SER A 70 -9.80 -13.13 7.34
CA SER A 70 -10.56 -14.29 7.82
C SER A 70 -11.95 -13.86 8.28
N ALA A 71 -12.78 -14.81 8.68
CA ALA A 71 -14.06 -14.56 9.31
C ALA A 71 -13.86 -14.15 10.78
N LYS A 72 -14.48 -13.07 11.22
CA LYS A 72 -14.43 -12.62 12.61
C LYS A 72 -15.08 -13.64 13.55
N SER A 73 -16.09 -14.37 13.09
CA SER A 73 -16.77 -15.45 13.82
C SER A 73 -15.86 -16.63 14.21
N CYS A 74 -14.66 -16.74 13.61
CA CYS A 74 -13.61 -17.66 14.05
C CYS A 74 -13.05 -17.30 15.43
N PHE A 75 -13.13 -16.05 15.82
CA PHE A 75 -12.57 -15.49 17.06
C PHE A 75 -13.65 -15.31 18.14
N PRO A 76 -13.25 -15.16 19.41
CA PRO A 76 -14.20 -14.77 20.47
C PRO A 76 -14.97 -13.50 20.12
N ALA A 77 -16.24 -13.39 20.55
CA ALA A 77 -17.12 -12.26 20.23
C ALA A 77 -16.57 -10.92 20.72
N ASP A 78 -15.79 -10.92 21.80
CA ASP A 78 -15.13 -9.75 22.42
C ASP A 78 -13.77 -9.40 21.80
N THR A 79 -13.44 -9.96 20.64
CA THR A 79 -12.18 -9.67 19.94
C THR A 79 -12.15 -8.21 19.48
N THR A 80 -11.12 -7.49 19.91
CA THR A 80 -10.85 -6.08 19.56
C THR A 80 -9.59 -5.95 18.71
N ALA A 81 -9.36 -4.77 18.15
CA ALA A 81 -8.12 -4.44 17.45
C ALA A 81 -6.91 -4.51 18.40
N GLY A 82 -5.75 -4.92 17.87
CA GLY A 82 -4.48 -5.05 18.59
C GLY A 82 -3.99 -6.48 18.68
N ALA A 83 -3.12 -6.76 19.63
CA ALA A 83 -2.54 -8.11 19.82
C ALA A 83 -3.62 -9.15 20.18
N PRO A 84 -3.55 -10.37 19.65
CA PRO A 84 -4.48 -11.43 20.02
C PRO A 84 -4.34 -11.82 21.49
N LYS A 85 -5.49 -12.04 22.18
CA LYS A 85 -5.53 -12.44 23.60
C LYS A 85 -5.09 -13.89 23.82
N GLN A 86 -5.06 -14.70 22.79
CA GLN A 86 -4.66 -16.12 22.79
C GLN A 86 -3.78 -16.41 21.56
N PRO A 87 -2.96 -17.46 21.57
CA PRO A 87 -2.13 -17.80 20.41
C PRO A 87 -2.97 -17.96 19.14
N VAL A 88 -2.52 -17.33 18.06
CA VAL A 88 -3.12 -17.49 16.74
C VAL A 88 -2.01 -17.84 15.76
N LYS A 89 -2.13 -19.00 15.13
CA LYS A 89 -1.17 -19.50 14.15
C LYS A 89 -1.81 -19.61 12.77
N VAL A 90 -1.04 -19.30 11.75
CA VAL A 90 -1.45 -19.39 10.34
C VAL A 90 -0.46 -20.30 9.62
N THR A 91 -0.96 -21.32 8.93
CA THR A 91 -0.14 -22.17 8.08
C THR A 91 -0.45 -21.91 6.61
N VAL A 92 0.57 -21.48 5.85
CA VAL A 92 0.52 -21.27 4.40
C VAL A 92 1.47 -22.27 3.73
N GLY A 93 0.93 -23.21 2.99
CA GLY A 93 1.71 -24.35 2.50
C GLY A 93 2.35 -25.12 3.64
N ALA A 94 3.68 -25.23 3.64
CA ALA A 94 4.45 -25.91 4.70
C ALA A 94 4.94 -24.97 5.82
N SER A 95 4.68 -23.67 5.73
CA SER A 95 5.22 -22.67 6.68
C SER A 95 4.17 -22.21 7.66
N THR A 96 4.56 -22.11 8.95
CA THR A 96 3.70 -21.61 10.03
C THR A 96 4.20 -20.23 10.49
N TYR A 97 3.27 -19.32 10.73
CA TYR A 97 3.45 -17.92 11.15
C TYR A 97 2.63 -17.66 12.40
N ASN A 98 3.06 -16.69 13.22
CA ASN A 98 2.24 -16.21 14.33
C ASN A 98 1.52 -14.93 13.91
N VAL A 99 0.34 -14.72 14.45
CA VAL A 99 -0.41 -13.47 14.27
C VAL A 99 -0.05 -12.53 15.41
N GLY A 100 0.46 -11.35 15.08
CA GLY A 100 0.83 -10.30 16.04
C GLY A 100 -0.24 -9.23 16.22
N GLU A 101 -1.14 -9.07 15.24
CA GLU A 101 -2.14 -8.00 15.27
C GLU A 101 -3.44 -8.44 14.61
N LEU A 102 -4.55 -8.01 15.20
CA LEU A 102 -5.92 -8.23 14.74
C LEU A 102 -6.59 -6.89 14.46
N ALA A 103 -7.32 -6.78 13.36
CA ALA A 103 -8.18 -5.63 13.06
C ALA A 103 -9.56 -6.13 12.61
N PRO A 104 -10.52 -6.30 13.55
CA PRO A 104 -11.87 -6.74 13.24
C PRO A 104 -12.72 -5.61 12.68
N ARG A 105 -13.63 -5.95 11.76
CA ARG A 105 -14.71 -5.05 11.36
C ARG A 105 -15.91 -5.16 12.31
N THR A 106 -16.71 -4.10 12.35
CA THR A 106 -17.94 -4.04 13.17
C THR A 106 -19.20 -4.18 12.34
N ASP A 107 -19.11 -3.96 11.03
CA ASP A 107 -20.25 -3.96 10.09
C ASP A 107 -20.50 -5.32 9.43
N ARG A 108 -19.51 -6.23 9.48
CA ARG A 108 -19.58 -7.54 8.83
C ARG A 108 -18.63 -8.55 9.46
N ASP A 109 -18.81 -9.84 9.13
CA ASP A 109 -18.02 -10.96 9.66
C ASP A 109 -16.63 -11.04 8.98
N VAL A 110 -15.79 -10.02 9.18
CA VAL A 110 -14.43 -9.93 8.63
C VAL A 110 -13.46 -9.45 9.69
N ILE A 111 -12.27 -10.05 9.70
CA ILE A 111 -11.12 -9.65 10.48
C ILE A 111 -9.86 -9.68 9.62
N LEU A 112 -8.99 -8.69 9.77
CA LEU A 112 -7.67 -8.63 9.15
C LEU A 112 -6.63 -9.07 10.18
N LEU A 113 -5.68 -9.91 9.76
CA LEU A 113 -4.64 -10.52 10.59
C LEU A 113 -3.28 -10.11 10.07
N ARG A 114 -2.39 -9.61 10.93
CA ARG A 114 -1.00 -9.34 10.58
C ARG A 114 -0.09 -10.44 11.10
N LEU A 115 0.75 -10.99 10.24
CA LEU A 115 1.76 -11.99 10.57
C LEU A 115 3.01 -11.36 11.17
N ASP A 116 3.76 -12.16 11.93
CA ASP A 116 5.07 -11.80 12.50
C ASP A 116 6.17 -11.58 11.44
N ARG A 117 5.98 -12.10 10.22
CA ARG A 117 6.88 -11.94 9.08
C ARG A 117 6.14 -12.19 7.76
N PRO A 118 6.67 -11.67 6.63
CA PRO A 118 6.06 -11.87 5.32
C PRO A 118 6.06 -13.33 4.87
N VAL A 119 4.99 -13.71 4.14
CA VAL A 119 4.88 -14.97 3.41
C VAL A 119 5.66 -14.85 2.11
N THR A 120 6.62 -15.76 1.88
CA THR A 120 7.49 -15.74 0.69
C THR A 120 7.19 -16.86 -0.30
N ASN A 121 6.40 -17.86 0.10
CA ASN A 121 6.07 -19.07 -0.67
C ASN A 121 4.67 -19.03 -1.31
N ALA A 122 3.94 -17.92 -1.21
CA ALA A 122 2.66 -17.73 -1.87
C ALA A 122 2.48 -16.26 -2.30
N THR A 123 1.81 -16.07 -3.43
CA THR A 123 1.43 -14.75 -3.91
C THR A 123 0.04 -14.39 -3.36
N PRO A 124 -0.15 -13.19 -2.78
CA PRO A 124 -1.46 -12.73 -2.33
C PRO A 124 -2.51 -12.75 -3.44
N VAL A 125 -3.75 -13.09 -3.08
CA VAL A 125 -4.88 -13.03 -4.02
C VAL A 125 -5.22 -11.57 -4.32
N LYS A 126 -5.63 -11.29 -5.55
CA LYS A 126 -6.16 -9.97 -5.93
C LYS A 126 -7.62 -9.87 -5.52
N LEU A 127 -8.01 -8.74 -4.92
CA LEU A 127 -9.41 -8.44 -4.67
C LEU A 127 -10.10 -8.07 -6.00
N ALA A 128 -11.33 -8.52 -6.19
CA ALA A 128 -12.20 -8.02 -7.24
C ALA A 128 -12.53 -6.54 -7.00
N SER A 129 -12.89 -5.81 -8.03
CA SER A 129 -13.28 -4.38 -7.93
C SER A 129 -14.78 -4.17 -7.79
N ALA A 130 -15.57 -5.25 -7.88
CA ALA A 130 -17.03 -5.22 -7.76
C ALA A 130 -17.56 -6.58 -7.34
N ALA A 131 -18.75 -6.58 -6.72
CA ALA A 131 -19.48 -7.80 -6.40
C ALA A 131 -19.87 -8.56 -7.69
N PRO A 132 -19.93 -9.90 -7.64
CA PRO A 132 -20.40 -10.69 -8.77
C PRO A 132 -21.90 -10.39 -9.04
N ALA A 133 -22.28 -10.43 -10.32
CA ALA A 133 -23.68 -10.37 -10.70
C ALA A 133 -24.44 -11.61 -10.18
N ALA A 134 -25.78 -11.50 -10.09
CA ALA A 134 -26.61 -12.65 -9.76
C ALA A 134 -26.39 -13.80 -10.75
N ASP A 135 -26.51 -15.03 -10.26
CA ASP A 135 -26.29 -16.29 -10.99
C ASP A 135 -24.87 -16.50 -11.54
N THR A 136 -23.90 -15.70 -11.09
CA THR A 136 -22.51 -15.85 -11.46
C THR A 136 -21.89 -17.05 -10.75
N ALA A 137 -21.16 -17.89 -11.49
CA ALA A 137 -20.38 -18.98 -10.94
C ALA A 137 -19.20 -18.46 -10.09
N VAL A 138 -19.03 -19.04 -8.89
CA VAL A 138 -17.94 -18.72 -7.98
C VAL A 138 -17.38 -20.01 -7.38
N THR A 139 -16.12 -19.97 -6.94
CA THR A 139 -15.45 -21.09 -6.28
C THR A 139 -15.15 -20.74 -4.83
N ALA A 140 -15.69 -21.50 -3.90
CA ALA A 140 -15.32 -21.44 -2.49
C ALA A 140 -14.13 -22.37 -2.23
N VAL A 141 -13.18 -21.88 -1.41
CA VAL A 141 -11.92 -22.60 -1.10
C VAL A 141 -11.72 -22.61 0.41
N GLY A 142 -11.19 -23.71 0.97
CA GLY A 142 -10.95 -23.77 2.40
C GLY A 142 -10.19 -25.00 2.89
N HIS A 143 -9.97 -25.03 4.20
CA HIS A 143 -9.35 -26.10 4.98
C HIS A 143 -10.35 -26.79 5.92
N GLY A 144 -11.63 -26.56 5.75
CA GLY A 144 -12.67 -27.11 6.60
C GLY A 144 -12.83 -28.63 6.45
N ARG A 145 -13.75 -29.19 7.20
CA ARG A 145 -14.09 -30.61 7.12
C ARG A 145 -14.53 -31.01 5.72
N THR A 146 -14.32 -32.27 5.41
CA THR A 146 -14.92 -32.85 4.21
C THR A 146 -16.05 -33.82 4.64
N LYS A 147 -16.52 -34.63 3.73
CA LYS A 147 -17.46 -35.72 4.04
C LYS A 147 -16.79 -36.86 4.84
N ALA A 148 -15.46 -37.02 4.69
CA ALA A 148 -14.70 -38.12 5.25
C ALA A 148 -13.69 -37.69 6.32
N ASP A 149 -13.16 -36.47 6.24
CA ASP A 149 -12.05 -36.00 7.07
C ASP A 149 -12.47 -34.84 7.98
N TRP A 150 -12.14 -34.95 9.27
CA TRP A 150 -12.34 -33.88 10.25
C TRP A 150 -11.39 -32.72 10.06
N VAL A 151 -10.13 -32.98 9.70
CA VAL A 151 -9.08 -32.01 9.44
C VAL A 151 -8.34 -32.46 8.20
N PRO A 152 -8.81 -32.09 7.01
CA PRO A 152 -8.13 -32.46 5.77
C PRO A 152 -6.76 -31.79 5.71
N GLY A 153 -5.73 -32.55 5.37
CA GLY A 153 -4.35 -32.03 5.23
C GLY A 153 -4.12 -31.17 3.98
N LYS A 154 -5.17 -30.91 3.19
CA LYS A 154 -5.12 -30.20 1.92
C LYS A 154 -6.29 -29.23 1.79
N VAL A 155 -6.04 -28.14 1.06
CA VAL A 155 -7.07 -27.22 0.58
C VAL A 155 -8.03 -27.97 -0.33
N HIS A 156 -9.31 -27.67 -0.25
CA HIS A 156 -10.34 -28.15 -1.16
C HIS A 156 -11.16 -27.00 -1.73
N THR A 157 -11.81 -27.25 -2.85
CA THR A 157 -12.62 -26.28 -3.58
C THR A 157 -14.04 -26.81 -3.77
N ALA A 158 -15.03 -25.94 -3.71
CA ALA A 158 -16.42 -26.25 -3.96
C ALA A 158 -17.03 -25.18 -4.89
N SER A 159 -17.87 -25.63 -5.84
CA SER A 159 -18.49 -24.76 -6.84
C SER A 159 -19.85 -24.26 -6.37
N PHE A 160 -20.07 -22.96 -6.51
CA PHE A 160 -21.31 -22.29 -6.14
C PHE A 160 -21.77 -21.33 -7.22
N LYS A 161 -23.02 -20.86 -7.09
CA LYS A 161 -23.55 -19.66 -7.77
C LYS A 161 -23.86 -18.60 -6.73
N ALA A 162 -23.48 -17.36 -7.00
CA ALA A 162 -23.92 -16.21 -6.24
C ALA A 162 -25.33 -15.82 -6.68
N THR A 163 -26.35 -16.07 -5.86
CA THR A 163 -27.76 -15.89 -6.24
C THR A 163 -28.35 -14.55 -5.78
N ALA A 164 -27.82 -14.00 -4.68
CA ALA A 164 -28.23 -12.68 -4.19
C ALA A 164 -27.04 -11.95 -3.56
N THR A 165 -27.05 -10.61 -3.67
CA THR A 165 -26.03 -9.73 -3.14
C THR A 165 -26.68 -8.64 -2.29
N THR A 166 -26.15 -8.44 -1.07
CA THR A 166 -26.47 -7.30 -0.21
C THR A 166 -25.26 -6.34 -0.16
N THR A 167 -25.31 -5.32 0.67
CA THR A 167 -24.18 -4.42 0.90
C THR A 167 -22.96 -5.13 1.48
N THR A 168 -23.14 -6.22 2.24
CA THR A 168 -22.07 -6.91 2.97
C THR A 168 -21.97 -8.40 2.72
N THR A 169 -22.95 -9.03 2.06
CA THR A 169 -23.01 -10.49 1.90
C THR A 169 -23.36 -10.93 0.49
N LEU A 170 -22.98 -12.17 0.16
CA LEU A 170 -23.42 -12.93 -1.00
C LEU A 170 -24.15 -14.18 -0.51
N THR A 171 -25.32 -14.46 -1.09
CA THR A 171 -25.99 -15.78 -0.92
C THR A 171 -25.43 -16.73 -1.96
N LEU A 172 -25.00 -17.89 -1.52
CA LEU A 172 -24.39 -18.93 -2.34
C LEU A 172 -25.30 -20.16 -2.41
N GLU A 173 -25.56 -20.63 -3.61
CA GLU A 173 -26.24 -21.88 -3.89
C GLU A 173 -25.23 -22.88 -4.48
N ALA A 174 -25.20 -24.10 -3.95
CA ALA A 174 -24.26 -25.12 -4.42
C ALA A 174 -24.53 -25.49 -5.90
N ALA A 175 -23.49 -25.46 -6.73
CA ALA A 175 -23.58 -25.80 -8.14
C ALA A 175 -23.47 -27.34 -8.32
N GLY A 176 -24.48 -28.07 -7.84
CA GLY A 176 -24.57 -29.51 -7.93
C GLY A 176 -24.30 -30.25 -6.61
N GLN A 177 -24.50 -31.59 -6.65
CA GLN A 177 -24.30 -32.44 -5.47
C GLN A 177 -22.81 -32.51 -5.09
N GLY A 178 -22.54 -32.61 -3.80
CA GLY A 178 -21.17 -32.75 -3.28
C GLY A 178 -20.43 -31.44 -3.13
N ASN A 179 -21.10 -30.28 -3.22
CA ASN A 179 -20.54 -28.97 -2.92
C ASN A 179 -21.17 -28.43 -1.65
N ALA A 180 -20.37 -28.18 -0.62
CA ALA A 180 -20.81 -27.52 0.61
C ALA A 180 -19.62 -26.80 1.25
N ILE A 181 -19.92 -25.74 2.02
CA ILE A 181 -18.98 -25.07 2.92
C ILE A 181 -19.19 -25.69 4.30
N CYS A 182 -18.11 -26.20 4.90
CA CYS A 182 -18.14 -26.94 6.16
C CYS A 182 -17.47 -26.17 7.29
N GLN A 183 -17.60 -26.66 8.50
CA GLN A 183 -16.88 -26.09 9.65
C GLN A 183 -15.37 -26.14 9.42
N GLY A 184 -14.70 -24.98 9.59
CA GLY A 184 -13.30 -24.77 9.29
C GLY A 184 -13.04 -24.03 7.97
N ASP A 185 -14.04 -23.92 7.08
CA ASP A 185 -13.91 -23.14 5.83
C ASP A 185 -14.11 -21.65 6.03
N ALA A 186 -14.69 -21.23 7.15
CA ALA A 186 -14.91 -19.81 7.45
C ALA A 186 -13.60 -19.01 7.33
N GLY A 187 -13.64 -17.88 6.61
CA GLY A 187 -12.49 -17.04 6.30
C GLY A 187 -11.71 -17.44 5.04
N GLY A 188 -11.99 -18.62 4.46
CA GLY A 188 -11.45 -19.02 3.17
C GLY A 188 -12.04 -18.21 2.01
N PRO A 189 -11.31 -18.07 0.87
CA PRO A 189 -11.73 -17.20 -0.23
C PRO A 189 -12.91 -17.78 -1.03
N VAL A 190 -13.76 -16.88 -1.49
CA VAL A 190 -14.72 -17.10 -2.57
C VAL A 190 -14.24 -16.30 -3.78
N LEU A 191 -14.02 -16.98 -4.90
CA LEU A 191 -13.33 -16.46 -6.08
C LEU A 191 -14.28 -16.36 -7.27
N ASN A 192 -14.12 -15.33 -8.10
CA ASN A 192 -14.74 -15.26 -9.41
C ASN A 192 -13.98 -16.12 -10.45
N ALA A 193 -14.45 -16.14 -11.70
CA ALA A 193 -13.81 -16.89 -12.79
C ALA A 193 -12.39 -16.43 -13.12
N ASP A 194 -12.04 -15.18 -12.80
CA ASP A 194 -10.69 -14.61 -12.99
C ASP A 194 -9.75 -14.93 -11.81
N GLY A 195 -10.20 -15.71 -10.82
CA GLY A 195 -9.43 -16.04 -9.61
C GLY A 195 -9.29 -14.87 -8.63
N GLN A 196 -10.15 -13.85 -8.73
CA GLN A 196 -10.13 -12.71 -7.83
C GLN A 196 -11.06 -12.93 -6.63
N LEU A 197 -10.66 -12.44 -5.47
CA LEU A 197 -11.42 -12.54 -4.23
C LEU A 197 -12.65 -11.63 -4.28
N VAL A 198 -13.84 -12.21 -4.27
CA VAL A 198 -15.13 -11.49 -4.21
C VAL A 198 -15.75 -11.52 -2.82
N ALA A 199 -15.48 -12.59 -2.04
CA ALA A 199 -16.02 -12.75 -0.69
C ALA A 199 -15.19 -13.75 0.13
N LEU A 200 -15.53 -13.88 1.41
CA LEU A 200 -14.99 -14.91 2.32
C LEU A 200 -16.13 -15.83 2.77
N ASN A 201 -15.84 -17.12 2.91
CA ASN A 201 -16.77 -18.08 3.53
C ASN A 201 -17.11 -17.61 4.95
N SER A 202 -18.40 -17.64 5.33
CA SER A 202 -18.87 -17.22 6.66
C SER A 202 -19.85 -18.24 7.26
N LEU A 203 -21.06 -18.35 6.75
CA LEU A 203 -22.12 -19.21 7.28
C LEU A 203 -22.55 -20.26 6.26
N SER A 204 -22.91 -21.47 6.70
CA SER A 204 -23.48 -22.49 5.84
C SER A 204 -24.40 -23.45 6.60
N TRP A 205 -25.26 -24.14 5.87
CA TRP A 205 -26.09 -25.21 6.41
C TRP A 205 -25.32 -26.49 6.65
N GLN A 206 -24.15 -26.68 6.05
CA GLN A 206 -23.25 -27.81 6.20
C GLN A 206 -23.82 -29.18 5.81
N GLY A 207 -24.87 -29.22 4.98
CA GLY A 207 -25.44 -30.50 4.51
C GLY A 207 -24.39 -31.40 3.87
N GLY A 208 -24.24 -32.63 4.35
CA GLY A 208 -23.26 -33.59 3.89
C GLY A 208 -21.86 -33.46 4.50
N CYS A 209 -21.57 -32.47 5.34
CA CYS A 209 -20.29 -32.34 6.05
C CYS A 209 -20.17 -33.39 7.16
N LEU A 210 -18.97 -33.90 7.42
CA LEU A 210 -18.71 -34.83 8.50
C LEU A 210 -19.15 -34.27 9.86
N GLY A 211 -19.94 -35.01 10.61
CA GLY A 211 -20.46 -34.60 11.92
C GLY A 211 -21.67 -33.67 11.88
N THR A 212 -22.24 -33.39 10.71
CA THR A 212 -23.55 -32.76 10.56
C THR A 212 -24.64 -33.80 10.65
N ASP A 213 -25.83 -33.40 11.15
CA ASP A 213 -27.00 -34.28 11.18
C ASP A 213 -27.27 -34.82 9.76
N PRO A 214 -27.37 -36.15 9.56
CA PRO A 214 -27.67 -36.75 8.26
C PRO A 214 -28.97 -36.25 7.62
N ALA A 215 -29.93 -35.75 8.41
CA ALA A 215 -31.16 -35.15 7.93
C ALA A 215 -30.95 -33.72 7.35
N GLU A 216 -29.83 -33.06 7.64
CA GLU A 216 -29.50 -31.77 7.04
C GLU A 216 -28.97 -31.98 5.61
N THR A 217 -29.77 -31.64 4.64
CA THR A 217 -29.45 -31.77 3.21
C THR A 217 -29.16 -30.46 2.51
N ARG A 218 -29.37 -29.32 3.18
CA ARG A 218 -29.16 -28.01 2.60
C ARG A 218 -27.65 -27.70 2.51
N THR A 219 -27.20 -27.27 1.34
CA THR A 219 -25.79 -26.96 1.05
C THR A 219 -25.54 -25.48 0.77
N GLY A 220 -26.60 -24.65 0.82
CA GLY A 220 -26.49 -23.21 0.66
C GLY A 220 -25.63 -22.55 1.73
N ALA A 221 -25.05 -21.40 1.40
CA ALA A 221 -24.15 -20.66 2.27
C ALA A 221 -24.33 -19.15 2.13
N ILE A 222 -23.79 -18.42 3.10
CA ILE A 222 -23.62 -16.98 3.05
C ILE A 222 -22.13 -16.68 3.13
N ALA A 223 -21.60 -15.98 2.14
CA ALA A 223 -20.26 -15.44 2.14
C ALA A 223 -20.30 -13.94 2.42
N VAL A 224 -19.26 -13.40 3.06
CA VAL A 224 -19.12 -11.99 3.35
C VAL A 224 -18.33 -11.33 2.25
N ARG A 225 -18.87 -10.25 1.66
CA ARG A 225 -18.22 -9.52 0.56
C ARG A 225 -16.86 -8.97 0.95
N ALA A 226 -15.90 -9.08 0.03
CA ALA A 226 -14.53 -8.61 0.18
C ALA A 226 -14.11 -7.64 -0.95
N ASP A 227 -14.88 -7.54 -2.04
CA ASP A 227 -14.60 -6.70 -3.20
C ASP A 227 -14.51 -5.19 -2.88
N ASP A 228 -15.21 -4.73 -1.85
CA ASP A 228 -15.22 -3.35 -1.36
C ASP A 228 -14.23 -3.08 -0.19
N LEU A 229 -13.42 -4.07 0.21
CA LEU A 229 -12.54 -3.96 1.39
C LEU A 229 -11.16 -3.39 1.08
N ARG A 230 -10.80 -3.17 -0.18
CA ARG A 230 -9.44 -2.78 -0.57
C ARG A 230 -8.96 -1.54 0.20
N GLU A 231 -9.78 -0.50 0.25
CA GLU A 231 -9.40 0.75 0.93
C GLU A 231 -9.24 0.55 2.44
N TRP A 232 -10.15 -0.18 3.09
CA TRP A 232 -10.02 -0.48 4.52
C TRP A 232 -8.74 -1.28 4.83
N ILE A 233 -8.38 -2.26 3.99
CA ILE A 233 -7.13 -3.03 4.14
C ILE A 233 -5.93 -2.09 4.05
N LEU A 234 -5.90 -1.21 3.05
CA LEU A 234 -4.79 -0.27 2.86
C LEU A 234 -4.69 0.74 4.00
N GLN A 235 -5.80 1.31 4.46
CA GLN A 235 -5.83 2.24 5.59
C GLN A 235 -5.39 1.54 6.90
N THR A 236 -5.84 0.32 7.17
CA THR A 236 -5.40 -0.45 8.33
C THR A 236 -3.89 -0.70 8.29
N ARG A 237 -3.37 -1.12 7.14
CA ARG A 237 -1.93 -1.33 6.93
C ARG A 237 -1.13 -0.02 7.07
N ALA A 238 -1.70 1.11 6.70
CA ALA A 238 -1.06 2.42 6.81
C ALA A 238 -0.89 2.90 8.26
N LEU A 239 -1.67 2.39 9.20
CA LEU A 239 -1.55 2.72 10.64
C LEU A 239 -0.52 1.86 11.38
N THR A 240 -0.02 0.79 10.77
CA THR A 240 1.00 -0.06 11.41
C THR A 240 2.39 0.56 11.33
N ALA A 241 3.28 0.20 12.27
CA ALA A 241 4.67 0.62 12.24
C ALA A 241 5.38 0.15 10.96
N GLY A 242 6.30 0.96 10.46
CA GLY A 242 7.09 0.71 9.26
C GLY A 242 7.13 1.92 8.32
N TRP A 243 8.20 2.01 7.53
CA TRP A 243 8.42 3.13 6.62
C TRP A 243 7.30 3.30 5.58
N LYS A 244 6.85 4.53 5.39
CA LYS A 244 5.82 4.95 4.44
C LYS A 244 6.21 6.24 3.74
N THR A 245 5.68 6.45 2.54
CA THR A 245 5.74 7.75 1.88
C THR A 245 4.39 8.44 2.06
N GLU A 246 4.37 9.54 2.79
CA GLU A 246 3.23 10.44 2.86
C GLU A 246 3.26 11.38 1.67
N ALA A 247 2.16 11.52 0.97
CA ALA A 247 2.01 12.43 -0.16
C ALA A 247 0.88 13.42 0.08
N LEU A 248 1.18 14.68 -0.15
CA LEU A 248 0.22 15.79 -0.20
C LEU A 248 0.06 16.22 -1.66
N LEU A 249 -1.13 16.08 -2.21
CA LEU A 249 -1.46 16.46 -3.58
C LEU A 249 -2.45 17.63 -3.57
N GLN A 250 -2.03 18.78 -4.05
CA GLN A 250 -2.93 19.89 -4.27
C GLN A 250 -3.65 19.70 -5.62
N ALA A 251 -4.97 19.79 -5.62
CA ALA A 251 -5.79 19.71 -6.83
C ALA A 251 -6.97 20.71 -6.72
N GLY A 252 -7.09 21.63 -7.67
CA GLY A 252 -7.97 22.79 -7.53
C GLY A 252 -7.52 23.69 -6.37
N THR A 253 -8.36 23.86 -5.35
CA THR A 253 -8.05 24.56 -4.10
C THR A 253 -7.99 23.63 -2.89
N THR A 254 -8.06 22.33 -3.13
CA THR A 254 -8.10 21.29 -2.10
C THR A 254 -6.72 20.64 -1.97
N LEU A 255 -6.32 20.30 -0.76
CA LEU A 255 -5.14 19.49 -0.45
C LEU A 255 -5.59 18.09 -0.05
N TYR A 256 -5.12 17.11 -0.76
CA TYR A 256 -5.38 15.70 -0.50
C TYR A 256 -4.15 15.02 0.08
N GLN A 257 -4.36 14.06 0.99
CA GLN A 257 -3.30 13.24 1.57
C GLN A 257 -3.53 11.78 1.20
N GLY A 258 -2.49 11.11 0.73
CA GLY A 258 -2.43 9.68 0.46
C GLY A 258 -1.11 9.08 0.96
N ILE A 259 -1.09 7.76 1.19
CA ILE A 259 0.05 7.04 1.74
C ILE A 259 0.47 5.94 0.77
N ARG A 260 1.77 5.89 0.46
CA ARG A 260 2.38 4.75 -0.20
C ARG A 260 2.97 3.82 0.84
N LEU A 261 2.51 2.59 0.86
CA LEU A 261 3.03 1.52 1.70
C LEU A 261 4.35 0.96 1.16
N ALA A 262 5.13 0.31 2.00
CA ALA A 262 6.43 -0.28 1.62
C ALA A 262 6.35 -1.22 0.40
N GLY A 263 5.24 -1.96 0.24
CA GLY A 263 4.97 -2.83 -0.93
C GLY A 263 4.64 -2.09 -2.23
N GLY A 264 4.51 -0.76 -2.21
CA GLY A 264 4.20 0.05 -3.39
C GLY A 264 2.73 0.42 -3.58
N ASP A 265 1.83 -0.17 -2.81
CA ASP A 265 0.40 0.18 -2.82
C ASP A 265 0.16 1.59 -2.29
N TRP A 266 -0.81 2.28 -2.87
CA TRP A 266 -1.29 3.58 -2.43
C TRP A 266 -2.67 3.46 -1.79
N THR A 267 -2.87 4.15 -0.65
CA THR A 267 -4.22 4.40 -0.10
C THR A 267 -4.99 5.34 -1.01
N GLY A 268 -6.30 5.45 -0.83
CA GLY A 268 -7.09 6.55 -1.37
C GLY A 268 -6.59 7.89 -0.85
N PHE A 269 -6.81 8.95 -1.62
CA PHE A 269 -6.45 10.31 -1.25
C PHE A 269 -7.66 10.99 -0.60
N THR A 270 -7.46 11.52 0.61
CA THR A 270 -8.53 12.16 1.39
C THR A 270 -8.26 13.66 1.54
N ASP A 271 -9.33 14.46 1.52
CA ASP A 271 -9.25 15.91 1.71
C ASP A 271 -8.79 16.24 3.14
N VAL A 272 -7.62 16.90 3.24
CA VAL A 272 -7.02 17.31 4.51
C VAL A 272 -7.89 18.32 5.26
N GLN A 273 -8.57 19.22 4.56
CA GLN A 273 -9.40 20.24 5.19
C GLN A 273 -10.64 19.66 5.89
N THR A 274 -11.16 18.52 5.42
CA THR A 274 -12.24 17.79 6.11
C THR A 274 -11.81 17.20 7.45
N LYS A 275 -10.50 17.02 7.65
CA LYS A 275 -9.90 16.44 8.87
C LYS A 275 -9.31 17.50 9.79
N ALA A 276 -8.61 18.48 9.22
CA ALA A 276 -7.83 19.49 9.95
C ALA A 276 -8.51 20.86 10.03
N GLY A 277 -9.66 21.03 9.40
CA GLY A 277 -10.41 22.30 9.32
C GLY A 277 -10.15 23.07 8.04
N ASP A 278 -11.15 23.80 7.56
CA ASP A 278 -11.09 24.62 6.35
C ASP A 278 -10.33 25.92 6.61
N ILE A 279 -9.37 26.25 5.74
CA ILE A 279 -8.57 27.47 5.77
C ILE A 279 -8.80 28.38 4.56
N GLY A 280 -9.89 28.16 3.82
CA GLY A 280 -10.28 28.98 2.65
C GLY A 280 -9.56 28.60 1.36
N GLY A 281 -9.17 27.34 1.23
CA GLY A 281 -8.47 26.78 0.07
C GLY A 281 -6.94 26.89 0.17
N ILE A 282 -6.25 25.97 -0.51
CA ILE A 282 -4.80 25.78 -0.41
C ILE A 282 -4.17 25.87 -1.80
N ARG A 283 -3.07 26.66 -1.91
CA ARG A 283 -2.32 26.86 -3.16
C ARG A 283 -1.13 25.93 -3.29
N THR A 284 -0.42 25.69 -2.19
CA THR A 284 0.76 24.82 -2.13
C THR A 284 0.95 24.32 -0.71
N ALA A 285 1.69 23.23 -0.56
CA ALA A 285 1.97 22.62 0.73
C ALA A 285 3.38 22.03 0.77
N ALA A 286 3.87 21.79 1.98
CA ALA A 286 5.07 21.01 2.26
C ALA A 286 4.78 20.01 3.38
N ALA A 287 5.57 18.94 3.44
CA ALA A 287 5.46 17.92 4.47
C ALA A 287 6.82 17.57 5.07
N ALA A 288 6.82 17.20 6.35
CA ALA A 288 7.98 16.62 7.03
C ALA A 288 7.52 15.54 8.02
N GLY A 289 8.16 14.36 7.98
CA GLY A 289 7.90 13.27 8.92
C GLY A 289 8.73 13.43 10.20
N ILE A 290 8.10 13.34 11.36
CA ILE A 290 8.77 13.37 12.68
C ILE A 290 8.14 12.31 13.58
N ASN A 291 8.91 11.32 14.02
CA ASN A 291 8.46 10.27 14.94
C ASN A 291 7.17 9.54 14.51
N GLY A 292 7.02 9.26 13.21
CA GLY A 292 5.82 8.65 12.66
C GLY A 292 4.68 9.62 12.37
N ASP A 293 4.71 10.84 12.92
CA ASP A 293 3.76 11.91 12.63
C ASP A 293 4.14 12.64 11.32
N THR A 294 3.15 13.09 10.57
CA THR A 294 3.33 13.95 9.38
C THR A 294 2.98 15.39 9.72
N HIS A 295 3.97 16.27 9.73
CA HIS A 295 3.78 17.71 9.82
C HIS A 295 3.42 18.26 8.44
N VAL A 296 2.31 18.96 8.34
CA VAL A 296 1.79 19.54 7.10
C VAL A 296 1.80 21.06 7.20
N LEU A 297 2.51 21.70 6.28
CA LEU A 297 2.52 23.16 6.09
C LEU A 297 1.67 23.47 4.84
N ALA A 298 0.69 24.33 4.97
CA ALA A 298 -0.19 24.73 3.88
C ALA A 298 -0.20 26.25 3.69
N VAL A 299 0.01 26.70 2.46
CA VAL A 299 -0.17 28.10 2.08
C VAL A 299 -1.59 28.28 1.59
N GLY A 300 -2.39 29.02 2.35
CA GLY A 300 -3.77 29.31 1.99
C GLY A 300 -3.90 30.30 0.83
N ASN A 301 -5.08 30.39 0.23
CA ASN A 301 -5.39 31.37 -0.80
C ASN A 301 -5.22 32.82 -0.32
N ASN A 302 -5.31 33.04 0.99
CA ASN A 302 -5.05 34.32 1.66
C ASN A 302 -3.56 34.65 1.86
N ALA A 303 -2.65 33.84 1.27
CA ALA A 303 -1.20 33.94 1.39
C ALA A 303 -0.65 33.83 2.84
N ARG A 304 -1.38 33.19 3.75
CA ARG A 304 -0.93 32.85 5.12
C ARG A 304 -0.43 31.43 5.18
N LEU A 305 0.48 31.15 6.12
CA LEU A 305 1.01 29.82 6.40
C LEU A 305 0.26 29.17 7.55
N PHE A 306 -0.23 27.96 7.32
CA PHE A 306 -0.89 27.14 8.33
C PHE A 306 -0.11 25.84 8.55
N HIS A 307 -0.22 25.31 9.76
CA HIS A 307 0.41 24.08 10.16
C HIS A 307 -0.60 23.15 10.85
N THR A 308 -0.57 21.87 10.51
CA THR A 308 -1.27 20.79 11.22
C THR A 308 -0.40 19.55 11.29
N ILE A 309 -0.80 18.59 12.09
CA ILE A 309 -0.10 17.31 12.28
C ILE A 309 -1.10 16.17 12.05
N ARG A 310 -0.78 15.26 11.14
CA ARG A 310 -1.36 13.92 11.10
C ARG A 310 -0.54 13.02 12.00
N LYS A 311 -1.16 12.45 13.01
CA LYS A 311 -0.52 11.52 13.94
C LYS A 311 -0.29 10.15 13.30
N ALA A 312 0.65 9.38 13.84
CA ALA A 312 0.92 8.02 13.42
C ALA A 312 -0.32 7.10 13.49
N ASP A 313 -1.24 7.37 14.44
CA ASP A 313 -2.52 6.67 14.59
C ASP A 313 -3.60 7.10 13.58
N GLY A 314 -3.28 8.02 12.66
CA GLY A 314 -4.18 8.53 11.64
C GLY A 314 -5.06 9.70 12.07
N THR A 315 -5.00 10.14 13.33
CA THR A 315 -5.74 11.32 13.79
C THR A 315 -5.09 12.62 13.32
N TRP A 316 -5.88 13.69 13.23
CA TRP A 316 -5.44 15.00 12.76
C TRP A 316 -5.63 16.08 13.82
N GLY A 317 -4.62 16.95 13.97
CA GLY A 317 -4.79 18.22 14.63
C GLY A 317 -5.52 19.24 13.73
N THR A 318 -6.01 20.30 14.31
CA THR A 318 -6.57 21.43 13.54
C THR A 318 -5.46 22.31 12.96
N PHE A 319 -5.71 22.97 11.83
CA PHE A 319 -4.79 23.95 11.28
C PHE A 319 -4.61 25.14 12.22
N GLY A 320 -3.36 25.40 12.59
CA GLY A 320 -2.94 26.59 13.33
C GLY A 320 -2.23 27.59 12.41
N ASP A 321 -2.46 28.87 12.59
CA ASP A 321 -1.77 29.93 11.84
C ASP A 321 -0.34 30.13 12.35
N VAL A 322 0.66 29.81 11.52
CA VAL A 322 2.08 29.95 11.85
C VAL A 322 2.45 31.43 12.03
N GLY A 323 1.83 32.33 11.28
CA GLY A 323 2.08 33.77 11.40
C GLY A 323 1.74 34.35 12.77
N ALA A 324 0.75 33.75 13.47
CA ALA A 324 0.36 34.15 14.80
C ALA A 324 1.43 33.85 15.89
N VAL A 325 2.30 32.87 15.63
CA VAL A 325 3.30 32.38 16.61
C VAL A 325 4.75 32.62 16.17
N ALA A 326 5.04 32.70 14.88
CA ALA A 326 6.39 32.90 14.32
C ALA A 326 6.58 34.27 13.66
N GLY A 327 5.54 35.10 13.63
CA GLY A 327 5.50 36.37 12.90
C GLY A 327 4.95 36.24 11.48
N GLY A 328 4.09 37.17 11.08
CA GLY A 328 3.44 37.16 9.76
C GLY A 328 4.41 37.44 8.62
N LEU A 329 4.29 36.73 7.51
CA LEU A 329 4.95 37.00 6.25
C LEU A 329 3.92 37.51 5.23
N ALA A 330 4.24 38.58 4.53
CA ALA A 330 3.41 39.12 3.45
C ALA A 330 3.69 38.37 2.14
N ASN A 331 2.64 38.21 1.29
CA ASN A 331 2.76 37.64 -0.06
C ASN A 331 3.53 36.29 -0.10
N LEU A 332 3.21 35.40 0.83
CA LEU A 332 3.80 34.06 0.87
C LEU A 332 3.44 33.29 -0.39
N THR A 333 4.43 32.78 -1.10
CA THR A 333 4.23 32.07 -2.38
C THR A 333 4.64 30.60 -2.36
N GLN A 334 5.65 30.24 -1.55
CA GLN A 334 6.23 28.90 -1.50
C GLN A 334 6.63 28.55 -0.07
N VAL A 335 6.57 27.26 0.24
CA VAL A 335 7.05 26.69 1.49
C VAL A 335 7.75 25.37 1.22
N SER A 336 8.82 25.09 1.97
CA SER A 336 9.48 23.80 2.03
C SER A 336 9.77 23.47 3.49
N ALA A 337 9.72 22.20 3.84
CA ALA A 337 9.91 21.76 5.22
C ALA A 337 10.72 20.47 5.27
N VAL A 338 11.48 20.31 6.35
CA VAL A 338 12.24 19.09 6.64
C VAL A 338 12.41 18.93 8.14
N SER A 339 12.50 17.70 8.61
CA SER A 339 12.86 17.39 10.00
C SER A 339 14.38 17.29 10.17
N ILE A 340 14.88 17.82 11.27
CA ILE A 340 16.25 17.59 11.73
C ILE A 340 16.17 17.14 13.19
N GLY A 341 16.45 15.89 13.44
CA GLY A 341 16.10 15.27 14.73
C GLY A 341 14.59 15.33 14.96
N HIS A 342 14.17 15.96 16.03
CA HIS A 342 12.76 16.16 16.39
C HIS A 342 12.23 17.56 16.05
N ASP A 343 13.05 18.42 15.45
CA ASP A 343 12.69 19.79 15.12
C ASP A 343 12.22 19.87 13.66
N LEU A 344 11.16 20.66 13.44
CA LEU A 344 10.65 20.98 12.12
C LEU A 344 11.29 22.29 11.64
N HIS A 345 12.11 22.21 10.61
CA HIS A 345 12.66 23.36 9.91
C HIS A 345 11.76 23.75 8.75
N VAL A 346 11.36 25.00 8.68
CA VAL A 346 10.48 25.55 7.64
C VAL A 346 11.18 26.70 6.94
N VAL A 347 11.27 26.61 5.61
CA VAL A 347 11.78 27.67 4.75
C VAL A 347 10.65 28.17 3.85
N ALA A 348 10.41 29.46 3.87
CA ALA A 348 9.30 30.10 3.17
C ALA A 348 9.82 31.19 2.20
N VAL A 349 9.13 31.33 1.06
CA VAL A 349 9.36 32.43 0.12
C VAL A 349 8.21 33.42 0.23
N ALA A 350 8.53 34.65 0.62
CA ALA A 350 7.58 35.76 0.75
C ALA A 350 8.20 37.04 0.15
N ASP A 351 7.44 37.76 -0.65
CA ASP A 351 7.93 38.95 -1.39
C ASP A 351 9.24 38.72 -2.18
N GLY A 352 9.45 37.46 -2.66
CA GLY A 352 10.67 37.10 -3.38
C GLY A 352 11.91 36.97 -2.49
N ARG A 353 11.76 36.92 -1.16
CA ARG A 353 12.81 36.72 -0.15
C ARG A 353 12.61 35.36 0.53
N ILE A 354 13.68 34.86 1.17
CA ILE A 354 13.69 33.58 1.88
C ILE A 354 13.68 33.86 3.38
N PHE A 355 12.77 33.16 4.08
CA PHE A 355 12.65 33.18 5.54
C PHE A 355 12.76 31.78 6.10
N HIS A 356 13.36 31.66 7.28
CA HIS A 356 13.50 30.39 7.97
C HIS A 356 12.97 30.49 9.40
N THR A 357 12.25 29.46 9.84
CA THR A 357 11.82 29.28 11.23
C THR A 357 11.96 27.81 11.64
N VAL A 358 11.98 27.57 12.94
CA VAL A 358 12.03 26.23 13.53
C VAL A 358 10.88 26.07 14.50
N ARG A 359 10.15 24.95 14.38
CA ARG A 359 9.28 24.45 15.43
C ARG A 359 10.02 23.33 16.16
N ASN A 360 10.36 23.59 17.43
CA ASN A 360 11.11 22.59 18.22
C ASN A 360 10.24 21.40 18.66
N ALA A 361 10.88 20.38 19.23
CA ALA A 361 10.24 19.16 19.72
C ALA A 361 9.11 19.41 20.74
N THR A 362 9.15 20.53 21.48
CA THR A 362 8.12 20.91 22.46
C THR A 362 6.98 21.71 21.85
N GLY A 363 7.06 22.00 20.54
CA GLY A 363 6.01 22.71 19.80
C GLY A 363 6.15 24.22 19.69
N HIS A 364 7.21 24.79 20.24
CA HIS A 364 7.46 26.24 20.16
C HIS A 364 8.08 26.62 18.83
N TRP A 365 7.62 27.75 18.28
CA TRP A 365 8.14 28.33 17.05
C TRP A 365 9.12 29.47 17.33
N THR A 366 10.25 29.49 16.61
CA THR A 366 11.11 30.67 16.55
C THR A 366 10.50 31.72 15.62
N PRO A 367 10.77 33.03 15.82
CA PRO A 367 10.41 34.02 14.81
C PRO A 367 11.05 33.73 13.44
N PHE A 368 10.37 34.10 12.35
CA PHE A 368 10.95 34.03 11.02
C PHE A 368 12.21 34.90 10.91
N GLY A 369 13.34 34.28 10.61
CA GLY A 369 14.59 34.95 10.27
C GLY A 369 14.77 35.10 8.76
N ASP A 370 15.18 36.31 8.29
CA ASP A 370 15.55 36.52 6.89
C ASP A 370 16.89 35.86 6.57
N VAL A 371 16.85 34.86 5.67
CA VAL A 371 18.07 34.15 5.26
C VAL A 371 19.05 35.04 4.52
N ALA A 372 18.58 36.05 3.74
CA ALA A 372 19.46 36.98 3.06
C ALA A 372 20.28 37.86 4.04
N GLY A 373 19.76 38.13 5.23
CA GLY A 373 20.51 38.79 6.31
C GLY A 373 21.72 37.99 6.81
N ALA A 374 21.68 36.67 6.68
CA ALA A 374 22.75 35.75 7.12
C ALA A 374 23.77 35.42 6.01
N VAL A 375 23.33 35.30 4.75
CA VAL A 375 24.17 34.78 3.63
C VAL A 375 24.26 35.71 2.42
N GLY A 376 23.61 36.85 2.47
CA GLY A 376 23.53 37.80 1.36
C GLY A 376 22.37 37.52 0.39
N PRO A 377 21.94 38.51 -0.39
CA PRO A 377 20.84 38.38 -1.34
C PRO A 377 21.26 37.66 -2.62
N ILE A 378 20.34 36.89 -3.23
CA ILE A 378 20.52 36.26 -4.55
C ILE A 378 19.54 36.80 -5.61
N GLY A 379 18.86 37.90 -5.32
CA GLY A 379 17.79 38.48 -6.15
C GLY A 379 16.43 37.91 -5.78
N LYS A 380 15.45 38.07 -6.69
CA LYS A 380 14.08 37.61 -6.48
C LYS A 380 14.01 36.08 -6.52
N VAL A 381 13.63 35.48 -5.40
CA VAL A 381 13.46 34.02 -5.26
C VAL A 381 12.08 33.58 -5.76
N THR A 382 12.04 32.51 -6.54
CA THR A 382 10.82 31.99 -7.14
C THR A 382 10.43 30.59 -6.60
N ALA A 383 11.40 29.84 -6.11
CA ALA A 383 11.15 28.50 -5.52
C ALA A 383 12.24 28.17 -4.50
N VAL A 384 11.91 27.26 -3.57
CA VAL A 384 12.82 26.77 -2.55
C VAL A 384 12.58 25.28 -2.30
N ALA A 385 13.66 24.55 -2.02
CA ALA A 385 13.62 23.16 -1.56
C ALA A 385 14.60 22.96 -0.39
N THR A 386 14.25 22.05 0.52
CA THR A 386 15.04 21.74 1.72
C THR A 386 15.31 20.25 1.82
N ALA A 387 16.43 19.91 2.47
CA ALA A 387 16.80 18.56 2.85
C ALA A 387 17.55 18.55 4.18
N SER A 388 17.53 17.44 4.89
CA SER A 388 18.41 17.18 6.04
C SER A 388 19.51 16.22 5.62
N ALA A 389 20.76 16.65 5.69
CA ALA A 389 21.90 15.79 5.41
C ALA A 389 22.97 16.00 6.49
N GLY A 390 23.43 14.91 7.11
CA GLY A 390 24.38 14.98 8.22
C GLY A 390 23.91 15.82 9.42
N GLY A 391 22.60 15.87 9.69
CA GLY A 391 21.99 16.71 10.74
C GLY A 391 22.02 18.21 10.44
N GLN A 392 22.28 18.59 9.19
CA GLN A 392 22.34 20.00 8.74
C GLN A 392 21.18 20.29 7.80
N LEU A 393 20.69 21.54 7.84
CA LEU A 393 19.67 22.01 6.89
C LEU A 393 20.36 22.40 5.57
N GLN A 394 20.02 21.70 4.52
CA GLN A 394 20.39 22.02 3.14
C GLN A 394 19.24 22.84 2.52
N VAL A 395 19.55 23.95 1.88
CA VAL A 395 18.56 24.81 1.22
C VAL A 395 19.02 25.12 -0.20
N THR A 396 18.16 24.85 -1.18
CA THR A 396 18.35 25.33 -2.55
C THR A 396 17.24 26.30 -2.90
N ALA A 397 17.61 27.45 -3.42
CA ALA A 397 16.72 28.53 -3.85
C ALA A 397 16.91 28.83 -5.34
N LEU A 398 15.81 29.05 -6.04
CA LEU A 398 15.83 29.49 -7.44
C LEU A 398 15.70 30.98 -7.56
N SER A 399 16.64 31.61 -8.26
CA SER A 399 16.61 33.02 -8.59
C SER A 399 17.28 33.27 -9.95
N GLY A 400 16.65 34.08 -10.82
CA GLY A 400 17.20 34.43 -12.13
C GLY A 400 17.49 33.21 -13.04
N GLY A 401 16.74 32.10 -12.89
CA GLY A 401 16.94 30.85 -13.64
C GLY A 401 18.13 30.01 -13.16
N LYS A 402 18.71 30.34 -12.01
CA LYS A 402 19.80 29.61 -11.36
C LYS A 402 19.35 28.94 -10.07
N ALA A 403 20.03 27.88 -9.70
CA ALA A 403 19.88 27.21 -8.39
C ALA A 403 21.06 27.59 -7.48
N HIS A 404 20.73 28.24 -6.39
CA HIS A 404 21.68 28.67 -5.35
C HIS A 404 21.51 27.75 -4.13
N HIS A 405 22.59 27.19 -3.62
CA HIS A 405 22.60 26.26 -2.50
C HIS A 405 23.34 26.84 -1.30
N THR A 406 22.79 26.68 -0.10
CA THR A 406 23.43 27.01 1.18
C THR A 406 23.14 25.93 2.21
N VAL A 407 23.96 25.90 3.25
CA VAL A 407 23.83 24.96 4.39
C VAL A 407 23.74 25.75 5.69
N ARG A 408 22.76 25.41 6.51
CA ARG A 408 22.74 25.81 7.92
C ARG A 408 23.27 24.65 8.75
N ASN A 409 24.46 24.83 9.34
CA ASN A 409 25.13 23.79 10.10
C ASN A 409 24.45 23.52 11.47
N THR A 410 24.95 22.53 12.20
CA THR A 410 24.40 22.11 13.50
C THR A 410 24.56 23.17 14.60
N THR A 411 25.45 24.17 14.42
CA THR A 411 25.60 25.32 15.33
C THR A 411 24.72 26.51 14.93
N GLY A 412 23.91 26.36 13.86
CA GLY A 412 22.99 27.38 13.38
C GLY A 412 23.59 28.41 12.43
N GLN A 413 24.85 28.25 12.04
CA GLN A 413 25.53 29.17 11.11
C GLN A 413 25.26 28.77 9.65
N TRP A 414 25.14 29.76 8.79
CA TRP A 414 24.91 29.59 7.37
C TRP A 414 26.20 29.67 6.57
N THR A 415 26.36 28.82 5.53
CA THR A 415 27.43 28.96 4.53
C THR A 415 27.04 29.99 3.46
N PRO A 416 28.00 30.60 2.78
CA PRO A 416 27.72 31.40 1.58
C PRO A 416 26.93 30.61 0.52
N TRP A 417 26.18 31.31 -0.33
CA TRP A 417 25.52 30.71 -1.48
C TRP A 417 26.54 30.13 -2.47
N GLY A 418 26.32 28.87 -2.90
CA GLY A 418 27.01 28.22 -4.02
C GLY A 418 26.09 28.11 -5.23
N ASP A 419 26.64 28.25 -6.45
CA ASP A 419 25.93 27.97 -7.70
C ASP A 419 25.96 26.45 -7.98
N VAL A 420 24.78 25.83 -8.00
CA VAL A 420 24.66 24.37 -8.20
C VAL A 420 25.18 23.96 -9.58
N VAL A 421 24.88 24.73 -10.62
CA VAL A 421 25.33 24.42 -12.00
C VAL A 421 26.84 24.54 -12.14
N ALA A 422 27.44 25.52 -11.50
CA ALA A 422 28.91 25.64 -11.48
C ALA A 422 29.58 24.45 -10.80
N ALA A 423 28.90 23.80 -9.85
CA ALA A 423 29.41 22.64 -9.13
C ALA A 423 29.10 21.29 -9.82
N THR A 424 28.05 21.19 -10.62
CA THR A 424 27.51 19.93 -11.17
C THR A 424 27.63 19.81 -12.70
N GLY A 425 27.97 20.90 -13.39
CA GLY A 425 28.00 20.98 -14.86
C GLY A 425 26.77 21.65 -15.47
N SER A 426 26.82 21.89 -16.77
CA SER A 426 25.84 22.71 -17.50
C SER A 426 24.48 22.03 -17.62
N THR A 427 23.43 22.87 -17.60
CA THR A 427 22.06 22.52 -17.97
C THR A 427 21.71 23.07 -19.35
N THR A 428 20.62 22.54 -19.94
CA THR A 428 20.15 22.96 -21.28
C THR A 428 19.35 24.27 -21.27
N GLY A 429 19.10 24.87 -20.11
CA GLY A 429 18.35 26.12 -20.02
C GLY A 429 18.17 26.58 -18.56
N PRO A 430 17.39 27.66 -18.35
CA PRO A 430 17.11 28.15 -17.01
C PRO A 430 16.45 27.10 -16.14
N ILE A 431 16.85 27.05 -14.86
CA ILE A 431 16.21 26.15 -13.87
C ILE A 431 14.89 26.78 -13.44
N THR A 432 13.82 25.99 -13.51
CA THR A 432 12.44 26.43 -13.28
C THR A 432 11.77 25.70 -12.11
N SER A 433 12.28 24.54 -11.71
CA SER A 433 11.78 23.79 -10.56
C SER A 433 12.92 23.09 -9.82
N VAL A 434 12.75 22.87 -8.51
CA VAL A 434 13.73 22.20 -7.66
C VAL A 434 13.03 21.36 -6.59
N ALA A 435 13.59 20.18 -6.30
CA ALA A 435 13.25 19.35 -5.15
C ALA A 435 14.52 18.82 -4.51
N MET A 436 14.49 18.54 -3.20
CA MET A 436 15.60 17.99 -2.45
C MET A 436 15.17 16.90 -1.49
N ALA A 437 16.08 15.96 -1.22
CA ALA A 437 15.95 14.97 -0.15
C ALA A 437 17.33 14.65 0.43
N GLY A 438 17.38 14.38 1.73
CA GLY A 438 18.63 13.97 2.40
C GLY A 438 18.68 12.46 2.62
N ALA A 439 19.82 11.84 2.34
CA ALA A 439 20.06 10.42 2.60
C ALA A 439 21.37 10.29 3.39
N GLY A 440 21.27 10.08 4.70
CA GLY A 440 22.42 10.06 5.59
C GLY A 440 23.15 11.41 5.57
N ASN A 441 24.41 11.42 5.12
CA ASN A 441 25.20 12.63 4.99
C ASN A 441 25.08 13.33 3.63
N ASP A 442 24.41 12.70 2.67
CA ASP A 442 24.28 13.17 1.30
C ASP A 442 22.96 13.91 1.10
N ALA A 443 22.96 14.93 0.24
CA ALA A 443 21.76 15.63 -0.20
C ALA A 443 21.54 15.38 -1.70
N HIS A 444 20.39 14.83 -2.04
CA HIS A 444 19.93 14.67 -3.43
C HIS A 444 19.22 15.94 -3.87
N ILE A 445 19.51 16.39 -5.09
CA ILE A 445 18.80 17.47 -5.74
C ILE A 445 18.22 17.00 -7.07
N VAL A 446 16.98 17.38 -7.32
CA VAL A 446 16.32 17.22 -8.63
C VAL A 446 15.94 18.59 -9.13
N ILE A 447 16.36 18.92 -10.33
CA ILE A 447 16.04 20.20 -10.98
C ILE A 447 15.33 19.97 -12.29
N ALA A 448 14.48 20.92 -12.70
CA ALA A 448 13.89 20.94 -14.03
C ALA A 448 14.31 22.19 -14.80
N THR A 449 14.52 22.04 -16.11
CA THR A 449 14.93 23.09 -17.04
C THR A 449 14.04 23.10 -18.28
N ASP A 450 14.28 24.00 -19.22
CA ASP A 450 13.57 24.09 -20.51
C ASP A 450 12.03 24.10 -20.32
N ASN A 451 11.55 25.02 -19.50
CA ASN A 451 10.14 25.09 -19.11
C ASN A 451 9.62 23.77 -18.53
N ASN A 452 10.44 23.12 -17.68
CA ASN A 452 10.14 21.84 -17.00
C ASN A 452 10.03 20.60 -17.93
N THR A 453 10.53 20.66 -19.16
CA THR A 453 10.52 19.52 -20.09
C THR A 453 11.70 18.57 -19.89
N ARG A 454 12.74 19.00 -19.15
CA ARG A 454 13.92 18.18 -18.82
C ARG A 454 14.16 18.19 -17.33
N GLN A 455 14.44 17.02 -16.77
CA GLN A 455 14.71 16.84 -15.34
C GLN A 455 16.09 16.21 -15.17
N TYR A 456 16.83 16.68 -14.17
CA TYR A 456 18.16 16.21 -13.83
C TYR A 456 18.27 15.93 -12.34
N HIS A 457 19.16 15.00 -12.01
CA HIS A 457 19.48 14.61 -10.62
C HIS A 457 20.98 14.73 -10.38
N ALA A 458 21.35 15.26 -9.21
CA ALA A 458 22.73 15.25 -8.70
C ALA A 458 22.73 14.97 -7.19
N ILE A 459 23.89 14.65 -6.66
CA ILE A 459 24.12 14.39 -5.24
C ILE A 459 25.19 15.36 -4.74
N ARG A 460 24.88 16.06 -3.66
CA ARG A 460 25.89 16.72 -2.83
C ARG A 460 26.33 15.72 -1.77
N ASN A 461 27.56 15.24 -1.89
CA ASN A 461 28.14 14.29 -0.94
C ASN A 461 28.37 14.98 0.42
N GLY A 462 28.44 14.20 1.51
CA GLY A 462 28.68 14.69 2.86
C GLY A 462 29.99 15.48 3.04
N ASN A 463 30.99 15.27 2.17
CA ASN A 463 32.23 16.05 2.14
C ASN A 463 32.11 17.39 1.37
N GLY A 464 30.91 17.73 0.87
CA GLY A 464 30.64 18.97 0.15
C GLY A 464 30.86 18.93 -1.37
N THR A 465 31.39 17.84 -1.92
CA THR A 465 31.54 17.68 -3.38
C THR A 465 30.21 17.33 -4.04
N TRP A 466 30.09 17.60 -5.34
CA TRP A 466 28.89 17.29 -6.12
C TRP A 466 29.17 16.27 -7.21
N THR A 467 28.18 15.40 -7.46
CA THR A 467 28.18 14.58 -8.68
C THR A 467 27.73 15.40 -9.88
N PRO A 468 28.13 15.03 -11.10
CA PRO A 468 27.55 15.64 -12.30
C PRO A 468 26.03 15.45 -12.35
N LEU A 469 25.32 16.35 -13.03
CA LEU A 469 23.90 16.23 -13.34
C LEU A 469 23.64 15.04 -14.27
N GLY A 470 22.83 14.09 -13.81
CA GLY A 470 22.32 12.95 -14.58
C GLY A 470 20.94 13.25 -15.16
N ASP A 471 20.76 13.05 -16.47
CA ASP A 471 19.46 13.25 -17.14
C ASP A 471 18.48 12.15 -16.73
N LEU A 472 17.30 12.53 -16.25
CA LEU A 472 16.23 11.62 -15.82
C LEU A 472 15.27 11.22 -16.96
N LYS A 473 15.52 11.61 -18.21
CA LYS A 473 14.66 11.24 -19.35
C LYS A 473 14.51 9.72 -19.50
N GLY A 474 15.58 8.95 -19.25
CA GLY A 474 15.53 7.49 -19.29
C GLY A 474 14.69 6.85 -18.17
N ILE A 475 14.36 7.61 -17.12
CA ILE A 475 13.61 7.17 -15.93
C ILE A 475 12.17 7.64 -16.00
N LEU A 476 11.96 8.95 -16.21
CA LEU A 476 10.63 9.58 -16.21
C LEU A 476 9.95 9.56 -17.59
N GLY A 477 10.71 9.25 -18.64
CA GLY A 477 10.26 9.45 -20.02
C GLY A 477 10.28 10.92 -20.43
N THR A 478 9.61 11.25 -21.54
CA THR A 478 9.45 12.64 -21.99
C THR A 478 8.19 13.22 -21.34
N VAL A 479 8.39 14.00 -20.28
CA VAL A 479 7.30 14.63 -19.52
C VAL A 479 7.58 16.12 -19.30
N THR A 480 6.53 16.94 -19.27
CA THR A 480 6.60 18.32 -18.79
C THR A 480 6.12 18.33 -17.35
N ALA A 481 7.04 18.53 -16.42
CA ALA A 481 6.71 18.57 -15.00
C ALA A 481 5.92 19.84 -14.64
N LYS A 482 4.90 19.69 -13.81
CA LYS A 482 4.15 20.80 -13.20
C LYS A 482 4.69 21.07 -11.79
N SER A 483 5.04 20.00 -11.07
CA SER A 483 5.65 20.05 -9.75
C SER A 483 6.57 18.85 -9.55
N LEU A 484 7.64 19.06 -8.79
CA LEU A 484 8.59 18.02 -8.34
C LEU A 484 8.60 17.99 -6.83
N SER A 485 8.68 16.80 -6.25
CA SER A 485 8.93 16.60 -4.83
C SER A 485 9.79 15.37 -4.60
N ALA A 486 10.71 15.46 -3.65
CA ALA A 486 11.61 14.38 -3.28
C ALA A 486 11.62 14.18 -1.76
N ALA A 487 11.75 12.93 -1.34
CA ALA A 487 11.91 12.56 0.06
C ALA A 487 12.77 11.31 0.17
N THR A 488 13.41 11.12 1.31
CA THR A 488 14.07 9.84 1.62
C THR A 488 13.18 9.03 2.53
N VAL A 489 12.96 7.78 2.16
CA VAL A 489 12.16 6.78 2.88
C VAL A 489 12.97 5.51 2.96
N ASP A 490 13.26 5.04 4.16
CA ASP A 490 14.10 3.85 4.41
C ASP A 490 15.44 3.88 3.65
N GLY A 491 16.10 5.04 3.62
CA GLY A 491 17.37 5.23 2.92
C GLY A 491 17.28 5.35 1.39
N GLU A 492 16.09 5.18 0.80
CA GLU A 492 15.85 5.30 -0.63
C GLU A 492 15.28 6.68 -1.01
N LEU A 493 15.75 7.25 -2.13
CA LEU A 493 15.19 8.49 -2.66
C LEU A 493 13.87 8.19 -3.37
N GLN A 494 12.80 8.76 -2.86
CA GLN A 494 11.48 8.79 -3.52
C GLN A 494 11.38 10.09 -4.33
N LEU A 495 10.91 10.01 -5.58
CA LEU A 495 10.65 11.16 -6.44
C LEU A 495 9.21 11.09 -6.94
N ALA A 496 8.45 12.14 -6.67
CA ALA A 496 7.10 12.33 -7.18
C ALA A 496 7.04 13.53 -8.14
N VAL A 497 6.33 13.37 -9.24
CA VAL A 497 6.20 14.39 -10.29
C VAL A 497 4.73 14.48 -10.70
N THR A 498 4.16 15.69 -10.65
CA THR A 498 2.92 15.98 -11.37
C THR A 498 3.25 16.58 -12.74
N THR A 499 2.47 16.26 -13.77
CA THR A 499 2.73 16.65 -15.15
C THR A 499 1.65 17.58 -15.70
N THR A 500 1.97 18.34 -16.74
CA THR A 500 0.98 19.13 -17.47
C THR A 500 -0.09 18.28 -18.15
N GLY A 501 0.19 16.99 -18.38
CA GLY A 501 -0.78 15.98 -18.83
C GLY A 501 -1.66 15.40 -17.70
N ASN A 502 -1.70 16.05 -16.53
CA ASN A 502 -2.49 15.65 -15.36
C ASN A 502 -2.15 14.26 -14.78
N LYS A 503 -0.94 13.78 -15.01
CA LYS A 503 -0.44 12.54 -14.42
C LYS A 503 0.29 12.82 -13.11
N VAL A 504 0.22 11.87 -12.19
CA VAL A 504 1.07 11.79 -11.00
C VAL A 504 2.02 10.61 -11.22
N LEU A 505 3.31 10.88 -11.29
CA LEU A 505 4.34 9.87 -11.48
C LEU A 505 5.16 9.69 -10.20
N HIS A 506 5.57 8.46 -9.95
CA HIS A 506 6.40 8.13 -8.80
C HIS A 506 7.50 7.14 -9.21
N THR A 507 8.72 7.37 -8.74
CA THR A 507 9.84 6.45 -8.89
C THR A 507 10.73 6.45 -7.65
N VAL A 508 11.57 5.44 -7.52
CA VAL A 508 12.48 5.23 -6.39
C VAL A 508 13.90 5.06 -6.90
N ARG A 509 14.85 5.78 -6.32
CA ARG A 509 16.26 5.51 -6.46
C ARG A 509 16.73 4.71 -5.25
N ARG A 510 17.07 3.46 -5.48
CA ARG A 510 17.43 2.51 -4.44
C ARG A 510 18.81 2.82 -3.83
N THR A 511 19.10 2.21 -2.70
CA THR A 511 20.40 2.33 -2.01
C THR A 511 21.56 1.83 -2.86
N ASP A 512 21.34 0.88 -3.79
CA ASP A 512 22.31 0.42 -4.79
C ASP A 512 22.52 1.42 -5.94
N ARG A 513 21.88 2.59 -5.87
CA ARG A 513 21.91 3.70 -6.85
C ARG A 513 21.16 3.42 -8.16
N THR A 514 20.46 2.30 -8.31
CA THR A 514 19.57 2.04 -9.45
C THR A 514 18.24 2.75 -9.28
N TRP A 515 17.57 3.04 -10.42
CA TRP A 515 16.21 3.58 -10.42
C TRP A 515 15.20 2.47 -10.65
N ALA A 516 14.13 2.47 -9.89
CA ALA A 516 12.96 1.64 -10.15
C ALA A 516 12.20 2.15 -11.38
N THR A 517 11.41 1.28 -11.99
CA THR A 517 10.48 1.69 -13.04
C THR A 517 9.52 2.76 -12.51
N THR A 518 9.39 3.84 -13.25
CA THR A 518 8.42 4.89 -12.94
C THR A 518 7.00 4.35 -13.07
N THR A 519 6.18 4.59 -12.07
CA THR A 519 4.77 4.19 -12.02
C THR A 519 3.87 5.41 -12.07
N GLU A 520 2.73 5.29 -12.75
CA GLU A 520 1.67 6.28 -12.67
C GLU A 520 0.80 5.97 -11.44
N VAL A 521 0.64 6.98 -10.57
CA VAL A 521 -0.22 6.90 -9.38
C VAL A 521 -1.60 7.39 -9.77
N THR A 522 -2.61 6.56 -9.56
CA THR A 522 -4.02 6.98 -9.68
C THR A 522 -4.49 7.50 -8.32
N PRO A 523 -4.63 8.82 -8.11
CA PRO A 523 -5.02 9.36 -6.82
C PRO A 523 -6.54 9.20 -6.63
N GLN A 524 -6.98 8.02 -6.16
CA GLN A 524 -8.39 7.74 -5.90
C GLN A 524 -8.97 8.74 -4.91
N GLY A 525 -10.16 9.28 -5.19
CA GLY A 525 -10.80 10.32 -4.39
C GLY A 525 -10.50 11.75 -4.85
N VAL A 526 -9.54 11.96 -5.78
CA VAL A 526 -9.22 13.27 -6.36
C VAL A 526 -9.94 13.43 -7.69
N THR A 527 -10.79 14.45 -7.79
CA THR A 527 -11.60 14.71 -9.00
C THR A 527 -11.06 15.87 -9.85
N ALA A 528 -10.30 16.79 -9.24
CA ALA A 528 -9.67 17.90 -9.95
C ALA A 528 -8.29 17.53 -10.51
N ALA A 529 -7.82 18.27 -11.50
CA ALA A 529 -6.50 18.06 -12.10
C ALA A 529 -5.37 18.23 -11.05
N PRO A 530 -4.40 17.30 -10.97
CA PRO A 530 -3.25 17.39 -10.09
C PRO A 530 -2.45 18.70 -10.29
N GLY A 531 -2.15 19.37 -9.19
CA GLY A 531 -1.34 20.57 -9.11
C GLY A 531 0.02 20.31 -8.48
N ALA A 532 0.33 21.03 -7.38
CA ALA A 532 1.54 20.83 -6.61
C ALA A 532 1.51 19.49 -5.85
N ILE A 533 2.67 18.86 -5.72
CA ILE A 533 2.85 17.66 -4.90
C ILE A 533 3.97 17.88 -3.89
N ALA A 534 3.79 17.37 -2.67
CA ALA A 534 4.83 17.28 -1.66
C ALA A 534 4.84 15.87 -1.07
N ILE A 535 6.02 15.28 -0.89
CA ILE A 535 6.17 13.96 -0.26
C ILE A 535 7.14 14.02 0.92
N THR A 536 6.94 13.13 1.89
CA THR A 536 7.87 12.93 3.01
C THR A 536 7.87 11.47 3.44
N GLY A 537 8.94 11.03 4.12
CA GLY A 537 9.01 9.72 4.77
C GLY A 537 8.49 9.80 6.20
N THR A 538 7.75 8.77 6.63
CA THR A 538 7.38 8.52 8.04
C THR A 538 7.66 7.06 8.39
N LEU A 539 7.88 6.78 9.68
CA LEU A 539 8.16 5.43 10.19
C LEU A 539 6.94 4.83 10.88
#